data_dca470a51dd6ca142d33abf98a259ac3
#
_entry.id   dca470a51dd6ca142d33abf98a259ac3
#
_cell.length_a   1.000
_cell.length_b   1.000
_cell.length_c   1.000
_cell.angle_alpha   90.00
_cell.angle_beta   90.00
_cell.angle_gamma   90.00
#
_symmetry.space_group_name_H-M   'P 1'
#
loop_
_entity.id
_entity.type
_entity.pdbx_description
1 polymer ?
#
loop_
_entity_poly.entity_id
_entity_poly.type
_entity_poly.pdbx_seq_one_letter_code
_entity_poly.pdbx_strand_id
1 'polypeptide(L)'
;DFSEQKFDAVFVCVDTPKGNNTTLLNKVLGEINEYIGNNTPVCCKSTSTPKYYGNAEETFTNIRVLHSPEYLSSNNNIEKFQNQTFCIVGGEESACRLVTSVFCSRLKKLTLENIHTTDIRTAALVKYSENFYLGMKVTLFNELYEIHKRQGCESTFDEFRVLSGADPRIGTSHTQVPGWDGKFGWGGHCLDKDNYEFMNFSESPLVEFIVNLNNTHRGKTHEHSKLAASQQEGEEANS
;
A
#
# COMPACT_ATOMS: atom_id res chain seq x y z
N ASP A 1 -24.07 -8.52 20.67
CA ASP A 1 -23.47 -7.58 21.61
C ASP A 1 -22.05 -8.05 21.93
N PHE A 2 -21.04 -7.23 21.66
CA PHE A 2 -19.63 -7.56 21.88
C PHE A 2 -19.11 -7.05 23.22
N SER A 3 -19.91 -6.30 23.97
CA SER A 3 -19.50 -5.63 25.20
C SER A 3 -19.10 -6.58 26.35
N GLU A 4 -19.59 -7.83 26.33
CA GLU A 4 -19.24 -8.86 27.32
C GLU A 4 -18.12 -9.80 26.88
N GLN A 5 -17.64 -9.68 25.62
CA GLN A 5 -16.62 -10.57 25.08
C GLN A 5 -15.22 -9.96 25.25
N LYS A 6 -14.29 -10.79 25.71
CA LYS A 6 -12.85 -10.43 25.74
C LYS A 6 -12.18 -10.93 24.49
N PHE A 7 -11.48 -10.03 23.81
CA PHE A 7 -10.69 -10.34 22.62
C PHE A 7 -9.21 -10.15 22.93
N ASP A 8 -8.39 -11.11 22.54
CA ASP A 8 -6.91 -10.97 22.63
C ASP A 8 -6.40 -10.00 21.58
N ALA A 9 -7.01 -9.97 20.38
CA ALA A 9 -6.76 -9.02 19.32
C ALA A 9 -7.95 -8.92 18.37
N VAL A 10 -8.10 -7.78 17.69
CA VAL A 10 -9.10 -7.55 16.64
C VAL A 10 -8.39 -7.20 15.34
N PHE A 11 -8.83 -7.78 14.21
CA PHE A 11 -8.32 -7.46 12.88
C PHE A 11 -9.36 -6.68 12.09
N VAL A 12 -8.97 -5.49 11.60
CA VAL A 12 -9.81 -4.61 10.80
C VAL A 12 -9.35 -4.67 9.34
N CYS A 13 -10.23 -5.16 8.46
CA CYS A 13 -9.97 -5.38 7.03
C CYS A 13 -11.07 -4.68 6.21
N VAL A 14 -11.16 -3.35 6.29
CA VAL A 14 -12.13 -2.56 5.54
C VAL A 14 -11.47 -1.85 4.37
N ASP A 15 -12.25 -1.56 3.33
CA ASP A 15 -11.73 -0.83 2.17
C ASP A 15 -11.47 0.65 2.51
N THR A 16 -10.43 1.19 1.90
CA THR A 16 -10.09 2.62 1.91
C THR A 16 -10.06 3.12 0.47
N PRO A 17 -11.17 3.67 -0.05
CA PRO A 17 -11.28 4.13 -1.43
C PRO A 17 -10.26 5.22 -1.80
N LYS A 18 -10.17 5.55 -3.09
CA LYS A 18 -9.33 6.63 -3.61
C LYS A 18 -9.55 7.95 -2.84
N GLY A 19 -8.49 8.74 -2.72
CA GLY A 19 -8.49 9.99 -1.96
C GLY A 19 -8.41 9.77 -0.46
N ASN A 20 -7.83 8.64 -0.05
CA ASN A 20 -7.64 8.30 1.37
C ASN A 20 -8.94 8.43 2.20
N ASN A 21 -10.07 8.00 1.62
CA ASN A 21 -11.33 8.04 2.34
C ASN A 21 -11.34 7.02 3.49
N THR A 22 -11.10 7.50 4.68
CA THR A 22 -11.03 6.71 5.91
C THR A 22 -12.32 6.71 6.74
N THR A 23 -13.43 7.20 6.18
CA THR A 23 -14.72 7.32 6.91
C THR A 23 -15.18 5.99 7.50
N LEU A 24 -15.13 4.91 6.72
CA LEU A 24 -15.50 3.58 7.20
C LEU A 24 -14.51 3.06 8.25
N LEU A 25 -13.22 3.25 8.03
CA LEU A 25 -12.18 2.84 8.96
C LEU A 25 -12.31 3.59 10.30
N ASN A 26 -12.52 4.91 10.27
CA ASN A 26 -12.79 5.72 11.47
C ASN A 26 -14.03 5.26 12.23
N LYS A 27 -15.13 4.96 11.51
CA LYS A 27 -16.35 4.46 12.12
C LYS A 27 -16.10 3.15 12.85
N VAL A 28 -15.45 2.18 12.20
CA VAL A 28 -15.16 0.87 12.79
C VAL A 28 -14.21 0.99 13.98
N LEU A 29 -13.14 1.79 13.88
CA LEU A 29 -12.24 2.02 15.02
C LEU A 29 -12.93 2.72 16.18
N GLY A 30 -13.83 3.66 15.91
CA GLY A 30 -14.64 4.33 16.94
C GLY A 30 -15.54 3.36 17.69
N GLU A 31 -16.26 2.49 16.97
CA GLU A 31 -17.10 1.45 17.57
C GLU A 31 -16.28 0.46 18.42
N ILE A 32 -15.13 0.00 17.91
CA ILE A 32 -14.23 -0.89 18.66
C ILE A 32 -13.69 -0.19 19.92
N ASN A 33 -13.30 1.07 19.81
CA ASN A 33 -12.79 1.88 20.91
C ASN A 33 -13.85 2.09 22.01
N GLU A 34 -15.12 2.25 21.62
CA GLU A 34 -16.24 2.45 22.54
C GLU A 34 -16.69 1.13 23.19
N TYR A 35 -16.91 0.07 22.41
CA TYR A 35 -17.58 -1.14 22.88
C TYR A 35 -16.64 -2.27 23.32
N ILE A 36 -15.41 -2.31 22.84
CA ILE A 36 -14.42 -3.33 23.21
C ILE A 36 -13.40 -2.76 24.19
N GLY A 37 -12.76 -1.65 23.87
CA GLY A 37 -11.82 -0.94 24.75
C GLY A 37 -10.73 -1.82 25.37
N ASN A 38 -10.49 -1.66 26.68
CA ASN A 38 -9.58 -2.48 27.51
C ASN A 38 -8.12 -2.59 26.99
N ASN A 39 -7.65 -1.58 26.26
CA ASN A 39 -6.35 -1.63 25.58
C ASN A 39 -6.19 -2.82 24.65
N THR A 40 -7.28 -3.34 24.09
CA THR A 40 -7.25 -4.44 23.13
C THR A 40 -6.45 -4.05 21.90
N PRO A 41 -5.48 -4.86 21.44
CA PRO A 41 -4.78 -4.65 20.19
C PRO A 41 -5.72 -4.73 18.99
N VAL A 42 -5.73 -3.69 18.16
CA VAL A 42 -6.56 -3.60 16.94
C VAL A 42 -5.66 -3.45 15.74
N CYS A 43 -5.45 -4.54 15.03
CA CYS A 43 -4.56 -4.63 13.88
C CYS A 43 -5.29 -4.28 12.59
N CYS A 44 -5.04 -3.09 12.04
CA CYS A 44 -5.60 -2.63 10.78
C CYS A 44 -4.80 -3.16 9.60
N LYS A 45 -5.48 -3.84 8.67
CA LYS A 45 -4.92 -4.29 7.38
C LYS A 45 -5.18 -3.28 6.26
N SER A 46 -6.08 -2.33 6.47
CA SER A 46 -6.45 -1.29 5.51
C SER A 46 -5.28 -0.34 5.24
N THR A 47 -5.03 0.00 3.97
CA THR A 47 -3.97 0.96 3.60
C THR A 47 -4.44 2.38 3.84
N SER A 48 -3.70 3.16 4.62
CA SER A 48 -3.89 4.60 4.80
C SER A 48 -2.57 5.30 5.10
N THR A 49 -2.57 6.64 5.09
CA THR A 49 -1.33 7.44 5.21
C THR A 49 -0.66 7.31 6.58
N PRO A 50 0.68 7.53 6.65
CA PRO A 50 1.39 7.59 7.93
C PRO A 50 0.77 8.59 8.92
N LYS A 51 0.33 9.75 8.42
CA LYS A 51 -0.34 10.77 9.23
C LYS A 51 -1.66 10.26 9.82
N TYR A 52 -2.46 9.57 9.00
CA TYR A 52 -3.71 8.98 9.46
C TYR A 52 -3.49 8.03 10.64
N TYR A 53 -2.56 7.08 10.48
CA TYR A 53 -2.31 6.08 11.50
C TYR A 53 -1.72 6.67 12.80
N GLY A 54 -0.83 7.66 12.70
CA GLY A 54 -0.36 8.38 13.86
C GLY A 54 -1.48 9.11 14.62
N ASN A 55 -2.39 9.75 13.89
CA ASN A 55 -3.57 10.40 14.50
C ASN A 55 -4.54 9.36 15.11
N ALA A 56 -4.68 8.18 14.48
CA ALA A 56 -5.55 7.12 15.00
C ALA A 56 -5.05 6.57 16.35
N GLU A 57 -3.74 6.39 16.54
CA GLU A 57 -3.15 6.03 17.84
C GLU A 57 -3.48 7.06 18.92
N GLU A 58 -3.41 8.34 18.58
CA GLU A 58 -3.68 9.44 19.52
C GLU A 58 -5.18 9.62 19.81
N THR A 59 -6.05 9.25 18.87
CA THR A 59 -7.51 9.46 18.96
C THR A 59 -8.21 8.32 19.68
N PHE A 60 -7.86 7.08 19.38
CA PHE A 60 -8.55 5.90 19.88
C PHE A 60 -7.83 5.32 21.11
N THR A 61 -7.91 6.01 22.24
CA THR A 61 -7.10 5.77 23.45
C THR A 61 -7.52 4.56 24.29
N ASN A 62 -8.72 4.00 24.07
CA ASN A 62 -9.17 2.81 24.81
C ASN A 62 -8.72 1.49 24.15
N ILE A 63 -8.15 1.56 22.96
CA ILE A 63 -7.59 0.44 22.21
C ILE A 63 -6.14 0.74 21.83
N ARG A 64 -5.40 -0.28 21.40
CA ARG A 64 -4.06 -0.10 20.83
C ARG A 64 -4.12 -0.30 19.33
N VAL A 65 -4.12 0.80 18.60
CA VAL A 65 -4.17 0.76 17.12
C VAL A 65 -2.83 0.28 16.58
N LEU A 66 -2.86 -0.74 15.76
CA LEU A 66 -1.71 -1.27 15.03
C LEU A 66 -1.99 -1.25 13.53
N HIS A 67 -0.95 -1.19 12.74
CA HIS A 67 -1.03 -1.35 11.29
C HIS A 67 -0.16 -2.50 10.82
N SER A 68 -0.76 -3.43 10.09
CA SER A 68 -0.05 -4.51 9.41
C SER A 68 -0.48 -4.54 7.96
N PRO A 69 0.22 -3.82 7.07
CA PRO A 69 -0.18 -3.68 5.68
C PRO A 69 -0.24 -5.02 4.95
N GLU A 70 -1.02 -5.05 3.87
CA GLU A 70 -1.22 -6.25 3.05
C GLU A 70 -0.35 -6.16 1.79
N TYR A 71 0.31 -7.29 1.46
CA TYR A 71 1.23 -7.41 0.32
C TYR A 71 0.74 -8.41 -0.74
N LEU A 72 -0.55 -8.76 -0.72
CA LEU A 72 -1.14 -9.72 -1.64
C LEU A 72 -1.39 -9.12 -3.02
N SER A 73 -1.15 -9.91 -4.04
CA SER A 73 -1.64 -9.62 -5.39
C SER A 73 -3.04 -10.20 -5.60
N SER A 74 -3.83 -9.62 -6.49
CA SER A 74 -5.27 -9.85 -6.68
C SER A 74 -5.74 -11.30 -6.94
N ASN A 75 -4.83 -12.25 -7.24
CA ASN A 75 -5.19 -13.63 -7.54
C ASN A 75 -4.78 -14.56 -6.39
N ASN A 76 -5.66 -15.49 -5.98
CA ASN A 76 -5.44 -16.49 -4.92
C ASN A 76 -5.07 -15.87 -3.55
N ASN A 77 -5.84 -14.89 -3.10
CA ASN A 77 -5.54 -14.13 -1.89
C ASN A 77 -5.42 -15.00 -0.62
N ILE A 78 -6.26 -16.01 -0.45
CA ILE A 78 -6.23 -16.88 0.73
C ILE A 78 -4.92 -17.70 0.75
N GLU A 79 -4.57 -18.34 -0.35
CA GLU A 79 -3.35 -19.14 -0.44
C GLU A 79 -2.09 -18.28 -0.25
N LYS A 80 -2.05 -17.10 -0.86
CA LYS A 80 -0.95 -16.16 -0.72
C LYS A 80 -0.84 -15.63 0.71
N PHE A 81 -1.94 -15.30 1.35
CA PHE A 81 -1.95 -14.91 2.75
C PHE A 81 -1.40 -16.04 3.65
N GLN A 82 -1.83 -17.26 3.44
CA GLN A 82 -1.36 -18.43 4.20
C GLN A 82 0.12 -18.75 3.97
N ASN A 83 0.65 -18.39 2.80
CA ASN A 83 2.01 -18.69 2.37
C ASN A 83 2.93 -17.43 2.36
N GLN A 84 2.49 -16.32 2.92
CA GLN A 84 3.35 -15.13 3.01
C GLN A 84 4.64 -15.43 3.78
N THR A 85 5.74 -14.87 3.32
CA THR A 85 7.08 -15.16 3.84
C THR A 85 7.65 -14.04 4.69
N PHE A 86 6.96 -12.92 4.79
CA PHE A 86 7.29 -11.82 5.68
C PHE A 86 6.01 -11.07 6.10
N CYS A 87 6.09 -10.34 7.19
CA CYS A 87 5.03 -9.47 7.66
C CYS A 87 5.63 -8.25 8.37
N ILE A 88 4.96 -7.13 8.29
CA ILE A 88 5.32 -5.93 9.05
C ILE A 88 4.15 -5.60 9.98
N VAL A 89 4.46 -5.28 11.22
CA VAL A 89 3.48 -4.86 12.23
C VAL A 89 4.01 -3.59 12.88
N GLY A 90 3.27 -2.51 12.74
CA GLY A 90 3.61 -1.20 13.33
C GLY A 90 2.65 -0.81 14.44
N GLY A 91 3.20 -0.21 15.51
CA GLY A 91 2.48 0.30 16.65
C GLY A 91 3.20 0.05 17.98
N GLU A 92 2.47 0.08 19.08
CA GLU A 92 3.02 -0.14 20.42
C GLU A 92 3.63 -1.55 20.54
N GLU A 93 4.83 -1.64 21.11
CA GLU A 93 5.67 -2.84 21.07
C GLU A 93 5.02 -4.08 21.70
N SER A 94 4.37 -3.94 22.85
CA SER A 94 3.73 -5.07 23.53
C SER A 94 2.54 -5.62 22.74
N ALA A 95 1.77 -4.75 22.11
CA ALA A 95 0.67 -5.10 21.23
C ALA A 95 1.17 -5.73 19.92
N CYS A 96 2.27 -5.22 19.35
CA CYS A 96 2.92 -5.85 18.20
C CYS A 96 3.36 -7.28 18.50
N ARG A 97 3.97 -7.53 19.68
CA ARG A 97 4.36 -8.90 20.08
C ARG A 97 3.18 -9.86 20.15
N LEU A 98 2.04 -9.40 20.66
CA LEU A 98 0.83 -10.23 20.72
C LEU A 98 0.32 -10.58 19.32
N VAL A 99 0.16 -9.59 18.44
CA VAL A 99 -0.27 -9.83 17.05
C VAL A 99 0.72 -10.71 16.29
N THR A 100 2.02 -10.51 16.50
CA THR A 100 3.08 -11.37 15.94
C THR A 100 2.92 -12.83 16.38
N SER A 101 2.63 -13.08 17.65
CA SER A 101 2.39 -14.44 18.15
C SER A 101 1.17 -15.10 17.51
N VAL A 102 0.10 -14.32 17.27
CA VAL A 102 -1.08 -14.79 16.53
C VAL A 102 -0.70 -15.18 15.10
N PHE A 103 0.05 -14.33 14.38
CA PHE A 103 0.49 -14.65 13.02
C PHE A 103 1.38 -15.90 12.97
N CYS A 104 2.38 -16.03 13.85
CA CYS A 104 3.22 -17.21 13.92
C CYS A 104 2.43 -18.50 14.23
N SER A 105 1.37 -18.40 15.04
CA SER A 105 0.55 -19.57 15.39
C SER A 105 -0.38 -20.02 14.26
N ARG A 106 -0.73 -19.14 13.31
CA ARG A 106 -1.72 -19.37 12.27
C ARG A 106 -1.15 -19.50 10.86
N LEU A 107 -0.01 -18.87 10.60
CA LEU A 107 0.59 -18.77 9.27
C LEU A 107 1.92 -19.54 9.23
N LYS A 108 1.93 -20.68 8.57
CA LYS A 108 2.99 -21.70 8.66
C LYS A 108 4.39 -21.23 8.26
N LYS A 109 4.48 -20.20 7.40
CA LYS A 109 5.76 -19.68 6.91
C LYS A 109 6.24 -18.44 7.66
N LEU A 110 5.41 -17.87 8.54
CA LEU A 110 5.80 -16.76 9.38
C LEU A 110 6.46 -17.26 10.67
N THR A 111 7.62 -16.72 10.94
CA THR A 111 8.40 -16.93 12.17
C THR A 111 8.77 -15.57 12.74
N LEU A 112 9.30 -15.56 13.95
CA LEU A 112 9.79 -14.31 14.55
C LEU A 112 10.92 -13.65 13.77
N GLU A 113 11.64 -14.40 12.93
CA GLU A 113 12.74 -13.89 12.10
C GLU A 113 12.27 -13.09 10.89
N ASN A 114 11.07 -13.39 10.38
CA ASN A 114 10.53 -12.76 9.17
C ASN A 114 9.28 -11.89 9.43
N ILE A 115 8.93 -11.66 10.70
CA ILE A 115 8.00 -10.62 11.11
C ILE A 115 8.79 -9.43 11.67
N HIS A 116 8.65 -8.28 11.02
CA HIS A 116 9.34 -7.05 11.41
C HIS A 116 8.39 -6.14 12.17
N THR A 117 8.79 -5.71 13.36
CA THR A 117 8.01 -4.74 14.15
C THR A 117 8.63 -3.34 14.06
N THR A 118 7.79 -2.31 14.02
CA THR A 118 8.21 -0.91 13.92
C THR A 118 7.12 0.00 14.50
N ASP A 119 7.30 1.33 14.44
CA ASP A 119 6.22 2.26 14.71
C ASP A 119 5.15 2.24 13.59
N ILE A 120 3.97 2.72 13.92
CA ILE A 120 2.79 2.62 13.05
C ILE A 120 2.95 3.45 11.76
N ARG A 121 3.60 4.62 11.84
CA ARG A 121 3.82 5.52 10.71
C ARG A 121 4.81 4.92 9.73
N THR A 122 5.89 4.30 10.23
CA THR A 122 6.87 3.58 9.42
C THR A 122 6.21 2.39 8.69
N ALA A 123 5.39 1.57 9.37
CA ALA A 123 4.69 0.47 8.72
C ALA A 123 3.80 0.95 7.56
N ALA A 124 3.08 2.06 7.75
CA ALA A 124 2.28 2.67 6.70
C ALA A 124 3.14 3.19 5.53
N LEU A 125 4.25 3.86 5.82
CA LEU A 125 5.14 4.39 4.79
C LEU A 125 5.78 3.28 3.96
N VAL A 126 6.18 2.17 4.59
CA VAL A 126 6.75 1.01 3.87
C VAL A 126 5.76 0.48 2.83
N LYS A 127 4.46 0.41 3.14
CA LYS A 127 3.45 -0.03 2.16
C LYS A 127 3.38 0.87 0.93
N TYR A 128 3.36 2.19 1.13
CA TYR A 128 3.37 3.15 0.02
C TYR A 128 4.67 3.08 -0.79
N SER A 129 5.81 2.96 -0.10
CA SER A 129 7.13 2.85 -0.74
C SER A 129 7.22 1.62 -1.65
N GLU A 130 6.69 0.47 -1.20
CA GLU A 130 6.65 -0.75 -2.01
C GLU A 130 5.78 -0.56 -3.25
N ASN A 131 4.53 -0.11 -3.08
CA ASN A 131 3.63 0.08 -4.21
C ASN A 131 4.16 1.13 -5.20
N PHE A 132 4.82 2.18 -4.70
CA PHE A 132 5.47 3.16 -5.56
C PHE A 132 6.66 2.56 -6.32
N TYR A 133 7.51 1.77 -5.64
CA TYR A 133 8.63 1.08 -6.30
C TYR A 133 8.13 0.17 -7.43
N LEU A 134 7.06 -0.59 -7.20
CA LEU A 134 6.47 -1.46 -8.22
C LEU A 134 5.87 -0.65 -9.38
N GLY A 135 5.18 0.45 -9.09
CA GLY A 135 4.67 1.38 -10.11
C GLY A 135 5.78 2.02 -10.93
N MET A 136 6.83 2.51 -10.26
CA MET A 136 8.03 3.06 -10.92
C MET A 136 8.68 2.03 -11.84
N LYS A 137 8.79 0.76 -11.40
CA LYS A 137 9.35 -0.31 -12.21
C LYS A 137 8.52 -0.56 -13.48
N VAL A 138 7.19 -0.58 -13.38
CA VAL A 138 6.31 -0.68 -14.55
C VAL A 138 6.55 0.50 -15.50
N THR A 139 6.60 1.72 -14.98
CA THR A 139 6.85 2.93 -15.78
C THR A 139 8.21 2.84 -16.50
N LEU A 140 9.26 2.44 -15.79
CA LEU A 140 10.59 2.23 -16.36
C LEU A 140 10.57 1.22 -17.50
N PHE A 141 9.89 0.07 -17.35
CA PHE A 141 9.86 -0.94 -18.40
C PHE A 141 9.01 -0.51 -19.61
N ASN A 142 8.04 0.39 -19.44
CA ASN A 142 7.37 1.02 -20.57
C ASN A 142 8.32 1.95 -21.36
N GLU A 143 9.18 2.72 -20.70
CA GLU A 143 10.23 3.50 -21.36
C GLU A 143 11.27 2.60 -22.06
N LEU A 144 11.69 1.52 -21.40
CA LEU A 144 12.61 0.55 -21.97
C LEU A 144 12.02 -0.15 -23.21
N TYR A 145 10.71 -0.38 -23.26
CA TYR A 145 10.02 -0.89 -24.44
C TYR A 145 10.20 0.04 -25.64
N GLU A 146 9.98 1.33 -25.46
CA GLU A 146 10.17 2.32 -26.53
C GLU A 146 11.66 2.48 -26.91
N ILE A 147 12.58 2.40 -25.96
CA ILE A 147 14.03 2.42 -26.21
C ILE A 147 14.44 1.19 -27.04
N HIS A 148 14.03 -0.01 -26.60
CA HIS A 148 14.33 -1.26 -27.30
C HIS A 148 13.89 -1.21 -28.78
N LYS A 149 12.67 -0.73 -29.03
CA LYS A 149 12.12 -0.54 -30.36
C LYS A 149 12.96 0.46 -31.20
N ARG A 150 13.32 1.60 -30.61
CA ARG A 150 14.13 2.63 -31.32
C ARG A 150 15.54 2.17 -31.62
N GLN A 151 16.12 1.30 -30.81
CA GLN A 151 17.49 0.77 -31.02
C GLN A 151 17.55 -0.34 -32.06
N GLY A 152 16.40 -0.82 -32.57
CA GLY A 152 16.34 -1.87 -33.59
C GLY A 152 16.88 -3.22 -33.08
N CYS A 153 16.68 -3.54 -31.83
CA CYS A 153 17.08 -4.82 -31.24
C CYS A 153 16.37 -5.99 -31.98
N GLU A 154 17.09 -7.05 -32.28
CA GLU A 154 16.55 -8.22 -32.97
C GLU A 154 15.69 -9.11 -32.08
N SER A 155 15.95 -9.09 -30.75
CA SER A 155 15.16 -9.82 -29.76
C SER A 155 13.76 -9.20 -29.63
N THR A 156 12.79 -10.02 -29.22
CA THR A 156 11.49 -9.49 -28.76
C THR A 156 11.66 -8.75 -27.44
N PHE A 157 10.73 -7.84 -27.13
CA PHE A 157 10.77 -7.18 -25.82
C PHE A 157 10.53 -8.17 -24.66
N ASP A 158 9.81 -9.26 -24.90
CA ASP A 158 9.59 -10.30 -23.90
C ASP A 158 10.90 -11.03 -23.54
N GLU A 159 11.74 -11.32 -24.55
CA GLU A 159 13.08 -11.85 -24.33
C GLU A 159 13.97 -10.82 -23.60
N PHE A 160 13.97 -9.56 -24.03
CA PHE A 160 14.73 -8.49 -23.39
C PHE A 160 14.39 -8.36 -21.88
N ARG A 161 13.10 -8.32 -21.52
CA ARG A 161 12.70 -8.18 -20.10
C ARG A 161 13.08 -9.40 -19.27
N VAL A 162 13.06 -10.61 -19.84
CA VAL A 162 13.51 -11.83 -19.17
C VAL A 162 15.01 -11.78 -18.92
N LEU A 163 15.79 -11.39 -19.92
CA LEU A 163 17.26 -11.21 -19.80
C LEU A 163 17.61 -10.13 -18.76
N SER A 164 16.94 -8.98 -18.80
CA SER A 164 17.12 -7.92 -17.81
C SER A 164 16.74 -8.39 -16.40
N GLY A 165 15.69 -9.18 -16.28
CA GLY A 165 15.21 -9.74 -15.01
C GLY A 165 15.98 -10.98 -14.53
N ALA A 166 16.98 -11.47 -15.30
CA ALA A 166 17.86 -12.55 -14.86
C ALA A 166 18.74 -12.13 -13.66
N ASP A 167 19.07 -10.84 -13.56
CA ASP A 167 19.63 -10.29 -12.33
C ASP A 167 18.54 -10.26 -11.23
N PRO A 168 18.71 -10.98 -10.10
CA PRO A 168 17.71 -11.05 -9.04
C PRO A 168 17.42 -9.69 -8.38
N ARG A 169 18.32 -8.72 -8.48
CA ARG A 169 18.11 -7.34 -8.03
C ARG A 169 17.04 -6.62 -8.87
N ILE A 170 16.84 -7.05 -10.11
CA ILE A 170 15.79 -6.56 -11.01
C ILE A 170 14.57 -7.49 -10.94
N GLY A 171 14.76 -8.78 -11.25
CA GLY A 171 13.69 -9.76 -11.33
C GLY A 171 12.68 -9.46 -12.45
N THR A 172 11.83 -10.42 -12.81
CA THR A 172 10.87 -10.31 -13.91
C THR A 172 9.49 -9.80 -13.52
N SER A 173 9.19 -9.66 -12.21
CA SER A 173 7.91 -9.12 -11.77
C SER A 173 7.73 -7.66 -12.17
N HIS A 174 6.54 -7.25 -12.61
CA HIS A 174 6.21 -5.87 -13.00
C HIS A 174 7.04 -5.32 -14.17
N THR A 175 7.48 -6.20 -15.09
CA THR A 175 8.28 -5.83 -16.28
C THR A 175 7.53 -6.03 -17.60
N GLN A 176 6.35 -6.62 -17.58
CA GLN A 176 5.56 -6.93 -18.77
C GLN A 176 5.00 -5.65 -19.42
N VAL A 177 5.17 -5.52 -20.74
CA VAL A 177 4.64 -4.42 -21.56
C VAL A 177 4.07 -5.00 -22.87
N PRO A 178 2.82 -4.74 -23.26
CA PRO A 178 1.79 -4.15 -22.40
C PRO A 178 1.51 -4.95 -21.13
N GLY A 179 0.89 -4.31 -20.13
CA GLY A 179 0.55 -4.95 -18.87
C GLY A 179 -0.53 -6.04 -19.04
N TRP A 180 -0.89 -6.67 -17.92
CA TRP A 180 -1.90 -7.74 -17.88
C TRP A 180 -3.29 -7.34 -18.42
N ASP A 181 -3.60 -6.04 -18.42
CA ASP A 181 -4.84 -5.47 -18.94
C ASP A 181 -4.72 -5.03 -20.42
N GLY A 182 -3.62 -5.39 -21.09
CA GLY A 182 -3.33 -5.04 -22.48
C GLY A 182 -3.00 -3.57 -22.71
N LYS A 183 -2.77 -2.78 -21.63
CA LYS A 183 -2.47 -1.34 -21.73
C LYS A 183 -1.04 -1.06 -21.29
N PHE A 184 -0.52 0.07 -21.77
CA PHE A 184 0.75 0.62 -21.32
C PHE A 184 0.59 1.26 -19.92
N GLY A 185 1.69 1.33 -19.16
CA GLY A 185 1.69 1.84 -17.80
C GLY A 185 1.00 0.92 -16.79
N TRP A 186 1.07 1.33 -15.53
CA TRP A 186 0.37 0.63 -14.45
C TRP A 186 -1.05 1.17 -14.25
N GLY A 187 -1.92 0.27 -13.83
CA GLY A 187 -3.30 0.52 -13.45
C GLY A 187 -3.75 -0.48 -12.39
N GLY A 188 -5.05 -0.73 -12.32
CA GLY A 188 -5.64 -1.59 -11.30
C GLY A 188 -5.98 -0.83 -10.03
N HIS A 189 -6.55 -1.53 -9.04
CA HIS A 189 -7.10 -0.90 -7.85
C HIS A 189 -6.01 -0.37 -6.91
N CYS A 190 -5.02 -1.21 -6.56
CA CYS A 190 -4.03 -0.88 -5.53
C CYS A 190 -2.97 0.12 -6.01
N LEU A 191 -2.27 -0.18 -7.13
CA LEU A 191 -1.20 0.69 -7.61
C LEU A 191 -1.72 2.09 -7.98
N ASP A 192 -2.88 2.17 -8.64
CA ASP A 192 -3.48 3.45 -9.03
C ASP A 192 -3.83 4.27 -7.77
N LYS A 193 -4.53 3.67 -6.81
CA LYS A 193 -4.94 4.34 -5.58
C LYS A 193 -3.75 4.80 -4.73
N ASP A 194 -2.83 3.87 -4.44
CA ASP A 194 -1.77 4.13 -3.48
C ASP A 194 -0.69 5.08 -4.03
N ASN A 195 -0.37 4.99 -5.34
CA ASN A 195 0.61 5.90 -5.94
C ASN A 195 0.10 7.33 -6.07
N TYR A 196 -1.20 7.52 -6.37
CA TYR A 196 -1.80 8.86 -6.33
C TYR A 196 -1.80 9.43 -4.92
N GLU A 197 -2.16 8.63 -3.92
CA GLU A 197 -2.13 9.09 -2.53
C GLU A 197 -0.71 9.37 -2.06
N PHE A 198 0.26 8.54 -2.46
CA PHE A 198 1.67 8.78 -2.17
C PHE A 198 2.16 10.09 -2.80
N MET A 199 1.75 10.40 -4.02
CA MET A 199 2.03 11.68 -4.65
C MET A 199 1.47 12.85 -3.83
N ASN A 200 0.23 12.73 -3.34
CA ASN A 200 -0.45 13.80 -2.61
C ASN A 200 0.23 14.15 -1.28
N PHE A 201 0.74 13.16 -0.54
CA PHE A 201 1.31 13.44 0.79
C PHE A 201 2.84 13.48 0.84
N SER A 202 3.53 12.95 -0.17
CA SER A 202 5.00 12.84 -0.13
C SER A 202 5.73 14.12 -0.49
N GLU A 203 5.06 15.05 -1.21
CA GLU A 203 5.66 16.28 -1.73
C GLU A 203 6.95 16.02 -2.55
N SER A 204 7.09 14.81 -3.10
CA SER A 204 8.29 14.38 -3.80
C SER A 204 8.19 14.63 -5.31
N PRO A 205 9.09 15.46 -5.90
CA PRO A 205 9.11 15.68 -7.34
C PRO A 205 9.29 14.40 -8.16
N LEU A 206 10.02 13.40 -7.63
CA LEU A 206 10.18 12.11 -8.29
C LEU A 206 8.87 11.34 -8.35
N VAL A 207 8.12 11.31 -7.24
CA VAL A 207 6.82 10.62 -7.18
C VAL A 207 5.85 11.25 -8.16
N GLU A 208 5.76 12.59 -8.16
CA GLU A 208 4.93 13.34 -9.09
C GLU A 208 5.30 13.06 -10.54
N PHE A 209 6.60 13.10 -10.88
CA PHE A 209 7.08 12.82 -12.23
C PHE A 209 6.68 11.41 -12.70
N ILE A 210 6.89 10.38 -11.88
CA ILE A 210 6.57 9.00 -12.23
C ILE A 210 5.05 8.78 -12.41
N VAL A 211 4.24 9.37 -11.54
CA VAL A 211 2.77 9.29 -11.67
C VAL A 211 2.28 9.98 -12.94
N ASN A 212 2.82 11.15 -13.26
CA ASN A 212 2.48 11.89 -14.47
C ASN A 212 2.94 11.16 -15.74
N LEU A 213 4.14 10.56 -15.73
CA LEU A 213 4.62 9.75 -16.84
C LEU A 213 3.76 8.51 -17.05
N ASN A 214 3.34 7.84 -15.99
CA ASN A 214 2.38 6.76 -16.08
C ASN A 214 1.05 7.20 -16.69
N ASN A 215 0.55 8.38 -16.33
CA ASN A 215 -0.69 8.92 -16.91
C ASN A 215 -0.55 9.12 -18.43
N THR A 216 0.61 9.57 -18.89
CA THR A 216 0.91 9.67 -20.33
C THR A 216 0.86 8.29 -20.98
N HIS A 217 1.49 7.26 -20.42
CA HIS A 217 1.41 5.90 -20.95
C HIS A 217 -0.01 5.35 -20.98
N ARG A 218 -0.84 5.69 -20.00
CA ARG A 218 -2.23 5.27 -19.90
C ARG A 218 -3.19 6.06 -20.82
N GLY A 219 -2.69 7.08 -21.55
CA GLY A 219 -3.52 7.98 -22.34
C GLY A 219 -4.49 8.82 -21.50
N LYS A 220 -4.18 9.01 -20.21
CA LYS A 220 -4.93 9.89 -19.32
C LYS A 220 -4.41 11.31 -19.53
N THR A 221 -5.21 12.21 -20.05
CA THR A 221 -4.89 13.64 -20.14
C THR A 221 -4.88 14.27 -18.75
N HIS A 222 -4.11 15.37 -18.58
CA HIS A 222 -3.80 16.09 -17.33
C HIS A 222 -4.98 16.65 -16.52
N GLU A 223 -6.16 16.05 -16.53
CA GLU A 223 -7.31 16.56 -15.77
C GLU A 223 -7.15 16.48 -14.25
N HIS A 224 -6.23 15.65 -13.74
CA HIS A 224 -6.02 15.49 -12.29
C HIS A 224 -5.11 16.55 -11.64
N SER A 225 -4.29 17.28 -12.42
CA SER A 225 -3.48 18.38 -11.87
C SER A 225 -4.31 19.61 -11.51
N LYS A 226 -5.52 19.75 -12.05
CA LYS A 226 -6.43 20.87 -11.74
C LYS A 226 -7.24 20.68 -10.46
N LEU A 227 -7.45 19.43 -10.01
CA LEU A 227 -8.18 19.18 -8.76
C LEU A 227 -7.33 19.51 -7.51
N ALA A 228 -6.02 19.32 -7.56
CA ALA A 228 -5.13 19.71 -6.48
C ALA A 228 -4.98 21.26 -6.38
N ALA A 229 -4.92 21.95 -7.51
CA ALA A 229 -4.84 23.42 -7.55
C ALA A 229 -6.14 24.11 -7.06
N SER A 230 -7.31 23.56 -7.37
CA SER A 230 -8.59 24.11 -6.95
C SER A 230 -8.92 23.91 -5.46
N GLN A 231 -8.26 22.96 -4.79
CA GLN A 231 -8.41 22.78 -3.34
C GLN A 231 -7.53 23.76 -2.55
N GLN A 232 -6.36 24.16 -3.08
CA GLN A 232 -5.51 25.18 -2.45
C GLN A 232 -6.10 26.58 -2.56
N GLU A 233 -6.72 26.95 -3.67
CA GLU A 233 -7.38 28.26 -3.83
C GLU A 233 -8.65 28.42 -2.97
N GLY A 234 -9.28 27.31 -2.54
CA GLY A 234 -10.44 27.33 -1.64
C GLY A 234 -10.11 27.50 -0.17
N GLU A 235 -8.89 27.19 0.27
CA GLU A 235 -8.44 27.37 1.65
C GLU A 235 -7.86 28.78 1.90
N GLU A 236 -7.24 29.41 0.90
CA GLU A 236 -6.76 30.81 1.02
C GLU A 236 -7.86 31.87 0.92
N ALA A 237 -9.05 31.53 0.42
CA ALA A 237 -10.19 32.46 0.34
C ALA A 237 -11.05 32.49 1.61
N ASN A 238 -10.76 31.65 2.63
CA ASN A 238 -11.49 31.56 3.90
C ASN A 238 -10.64 31.80 5.15
N SER A 239 -9.46 32.41 5.00
CA SER A 239 -8.61 32.83 6.12
C SER A 239 -8.64 34.35 6.35
#